data_3857ca183c2ee4480f7c6781edd4a97a
#
_entry.id   3857ca183c2ee4480f7c6781edd4a97a
#
_cell.length_a   1.000
_cell.length_b   1.000
_cell.length_c   1.000
_cell.angle_alpha   90.00
_cell.angle_beta   90.00
_cell.angle_gamma   90.00
#
_symmetry.space_group_name_H-M   'P 1'
#
loop_
_entity.id
_entity.type
_entity.pdbx_description
1 polymer ?
#
loop_
_entity_poly.entity_id
_entity_poly.type
_entity_poly.pdbx_seq_one_letter_code
_entity_poly.pdbx_strand_id
1 'polypeptide(L)'
;MCGIVSIFNIQEQTPELRQQALRMSQKIRHRGPDWSGIYCGGSAILAHERLSIVDPESGRQPLFAPDKKQVLAVNGEIYNHQNIRARFAGKYQYQTGSDCEVILSLYREMRADSDFDTLIYKGEDALHARISKMLEELNGIFAFALYDAERDEFLIARDPIGVIPLYIGYDKDGKVLVASELKALEGQCDHYEPFLPGHYYYSKNPGMKRYYTRDWFEYAAMQKKYQIDDKKKAEAQLKDAEPQEKAAVKEIHDALEASVKRQLMSDVPYGVLLSGGLDSSVISAVAEKFSSTRVENGGETKAYWPRLHSFAVGLKGAPDLAKARLVADHIGTVHHEINYTIQEGLDAIRDVIYFIETYDVTTVRASTPMYLLARVIRSMGIKMVLSGEGADEVFGGYLYFHKAPDAKAFHEETVRKLGKLYLYDCLRANKSLAAWGIEGRVPFLDKEFLDVAMGMNPVLKMCPDKTIEKKVVREAFADLLPEEVAWRQKEQFSDGVGYSWIDTLKQITASAVSDEQMAHAAERFPINPPQNKEEYYYRSIFAEHFPSDSAAKSVPSVPSVACSTAEALVWDASFKNQNDPSGRAVAGVHEQAYK
;
A
#
# COMPACT_ATOMS: atom_id res chain seq x y z
N MET A 1 3.14 8.23 8.65
CA MET A 1 4.14 7.25 8.13
C MET A 1 5.53 7.78 8.33
N CYS A 2 6.36 7.01 8.99
CA CYS A 2 7.75 7.37 9.27
C CYS A 2 8.65 7.24 8.03
N GLY A 3 9.92 7.59 8.17
CA GLY A 3 10.97 7.34 7.20
C GLY A 3 12.16 6.65 7.88
N ILE A 4 12.68 5.60 7.27
CA ILE A 4 13.87 4.91 7.74
C ILE A 4 14.98 4.98 6.71
N VAL A 5 16.22 5.08 7.21
CA VAL A 5 17.46 4.91 6.44
C VAL A 5 18.40 4.05 7.28
N SER A 6 18.99 3.03 6.67
CA SER A 6 19.99 2.21 7.36
C SER A 6 21.17 1.90 6.43
N ILE A 7 22.35 1.81 7.00
CA ILE A 7 23.59 1.39 6.32
C ILE A 7 24.20 0.29 7.16
N PHE A 8 24.46 -0.86 6.54
CA PHE A 8 25.02 -2.04 7.20
C PHE A 8 26.33 -2.49 6.52
N ASN A 9 27.05 -3.42 7.15
CA ASN A 9 28.35 -3.93 6.75
C ASN A 9 29.42 -2.82 6.69
N ILE A 10 29.33 -1.87 7.62
CA ILE A 10 30.32 -0.79 7.78
C ILE A 10 31.58 -1.36 8.39
N GLN A 11 32.71 -1.23 7.71
CA GLN A 11 34.01 -1.69 8.23
C GLN A 11 34.56 -0.74 9.31
N GLU A 12 34.39 0.55 9.10
CA GLU A 12 34.84 1.60 10.01
C GLU A 12 33.79 2.71 10.09
N GLN A 13 33.42 3.09 11.32
CA GLN A 13 32.51 4.21 11.55
C GLN A 13 33.25 5.53 11.35
N THR A 14 32.85 6.30 10.35
CA THR A 14 33.45 7.60 10.06
C THR A 14 32.44 8.74 10.15
N PRO A 15 32.89 9.99 10.41
CA PRO A 15 32.02 11.16 10.37
C PRO A 15 31.32 11.34 9.00
N GLU A 16 31.97 10.98 7.91
CA GLU A 16 31.47 11.07 6.54
C GLU A 16 30.30 10.13 6.31
N LEU A 17 30.38 8.87 6.78
CA LEU A 17 29.28 7.89 6.73
C LEU A 17 28.08 8.36 7.55
N ARG A 18 28.33 8.92 8.75
CA ARG A 18 27.26 9.51 9.55
C ARG A 18 26.59 10.68 8.82
N GLN A 19 27.36 11.56 8.19
CA GLN A 19 26.82 12.66 7.39
C GLN A 19 26.07 12.16 6.17
N GLN A 20 26.55 11.09 5.50
CA GLN A 20 25.83 10.44 4.40
C GLN A 20 24.45 9.97 4.86
N ALA A 21 24.37 9.21 5.95
CA ALA A 21 23.09 8.75 6.50
C ALA A 21 22.15 9.91 6.86
N LEU A 22 22.68 11.02 7.42
CA LEU A 22 21.88 12.22 7.71
C LEU A 22 21.37 12.89 6.43
N ARG A 23 22.19 13.01 5.38
CA ARG A 23 21.73 13.56 4.08
C ARG A 23 20.66 12.68 3.44
N MET A 24 20.80 11.35 3.52
CA MET A 24 19.78 10.41 3.06
C MET A 24 18.47 10.56 3.85
N SER A 25 18.56 10.66 5.18
CA SER A 25 17.42 10.84 6.07
C SER A 25 16.69 12.17 5.80
N GLN A 26 17.42 13.26 5.59
CA GLN A 26 16.85 14.56 5.24
C GLN A 26 15.98 14.55 3.99
N LYS A 27 16.34 13.74 2.97
CA LYS A 27 15.53 13.60 1.75
C LYS A 27 14.13 13.02 2.00
N ILE A 28 13.93 12.29 3.11
CA ILE A 28 12.67 11.66 3.50
C ILE A 28 12.03 12.26 4.76
N ARG A 29 12.50 13.43 5.21
CA ARG A 29 11.99 14.11 6.40
C ARG A 29 10.50 14.46 6.33
N HIS A 30 9.98 14.70 5.15
CA HIS A 30 8.56 14.98 4.92
C HIS A 30 7.64 13.86 5.42
N ARG A 31 8.12 12.61 5.44
CA ARG A 31 7.36 11.46 5.95
C ARG A 31 7.13 11.53 7.45
N GLY A 32 8.14 11.99 8.20
CA GLY A 32 8.11 12.02 9.65
C GLY A 32 8.66 13.32 10.22
N PRO A 33 7.91 14.42 10.16
CA PRO A 33 8.41 15.75 10.54
C PRO A 33 8.48 15.99 12.04
N ASP A 34 7.97 15.07 12.88
CA ASP A 34 7.82 15.31 14.32
C ASP A 34 9.14 15.08 15.10
N TRP A 35 9.96 14.12 14.68
CA TRP A 35 11.22 13.78 15.35
C TRP A 35 12.21 13.11 14.40
N SER A 36 13.52 13.37 14.63
CA SER A 36 14.61 12.64 13.97
C SER A 36 15.50 11.96 14.99
N GLY A 37 15.89 10.73 14.72
CA GLY A 37 16.83 9.96 15.53
C GLY A 37 17.87 9.24 14.68
N ILE A 38 19.05 8.99 15.26
CA ILE A 38 20.13 8.25 14.62
C ILE A 38 20.87 7.39 15.64
N TYR A 39 21.13 6.15 15.25
CA TYR A 39 22.07 5.25 15.90
C TYR A 39 23.30 5.07 15.01
N CYS A 40 24.48 5.11 15.61
CA CYS A 40 25.75 4.78 14.97
C CYS A 40 26.52 3.86 15.91
N GLY A 41 26.81 2.65 15.50
CA GLY A 41 27.57 1.70 16.33
C GLY A 41 27.78 0.36 15.63
N GLY A 42 28.84 -0.35 15.99
CA GLY A 42 29.25 -1.58 15.32
C GLY A 42 29.39 -1.39 13.81
N SER A 43 28.84 -2.29 13.04
CA SER A 43 28.82 -2.24 11.56
C SER A 43 27.57 -1.59 10.99
N ALA A 44 26.80 -0.79 11.78
CA ALA A 44 25.51 -0.24 11.36
C ALA A 44 25.31 1.24 11.70
N ILE A 45 24.56 1.93 10.83
CA ILE A 45 23.94 3.22 11.09
C ILE A 45 22.45 3.08 10.77
N LEU A 46 21.58 3.49 11.71
CA LEU A 46 20.13 3.52 11.54
C LEU A 46 19.63 4.94 11.82
N ALA A 47 19.00 5.58 10.84
CA ALA A 47 18.38 6.88 10.98
C ALA A 47 16.87 6.78 10.77
N HIS A 48 16.12 7.60 11.51
CA HIS A 48 14.66 7.55 11.52
C HIS A 48 14.06 8.95 11.54
N GLU A 49 13.09 9.18 10.66
CA GLU A 49 12.23 10.36 10.64
C GLU A 49 10.82 9.95 11.10
N ARG A 50 10.38 10.48 12.24
CA ARG A 50 9.19 9.99 12.93
C ARG A 50 7.97 10.85 12.66
N LEU A 51 6.86 10.20 12.28
CA LEU A 51 5.50 10.69 12.41
C LEU A 51 4.89 10.05 13.67
N SER A 52 4.59 10.86 14.67
CA SER A 52 4.10 10.36 15.97
C SER A 52 2.60 10.16 15.92
N ILE A 53 2.15 8.90 15.87
CA ILE A 53 0.75 8.49 15.85
C ILE A 53 0.43 7.68 17.10
N VAL A 54 1.19 6.61 17.37
CA VAL A 54 1.09 5.81 18.59
C VAL A 54 2.26 6.19 19.51
N ASP A 55 1.95 6.39 20.79
CA ASP A 55 2.87 6.82 21.82
C ASP A 55 3.69 8.07 21.44
N PRO A 56 3.06 9.23 21.22
CA PRO A 56 3.78 10.44 20.84
C PRO A 56 4.89 10.85 21.80
N GLU A 57 4.77 10.53 23.09
CA GLU A 57 5.66 10.99 24.14
C GLU A 57 6.93 10.14 24.27
N SER A 58 6.83 8.79 24.35
CA SER A 58 7.97 7.93 24.64
C SER A 58 8.46 7.10 23.45
N GLY A 59 7.67 6.92 22.39
CA GLY A 59 7.97 6.07 21.23
C GLY A 59 9.04 6.62 20.28
N ARG A 60 10.06 7.29 20.78
CA ARG A 60 11.16 7.83 19.95
C ARG A 60 11.94 6.71 19.30
N GLN A 61 12.31 6.91 18.03
CA GLN A 61 13.05 5.93 17.25
C GLN A 61 14.45 6.44 16.85
N PRO A 62 15.43 5.56 16.61
CA PRO A 62 15.36 4.08 16.68
C PRO A 62 14.99 3.56 18.06
N LEU A 63 14.22 2.45 18.10
CA LEU A 63 13.85 1.75 19.35
C LEU A 63 15.01 0.84 19.82
N PHE A 64 15.11 0.64 21.13
CA PHE A 64 16.14 -0.19 21.73
C PHE A 64 15.55 -1.28 22.60
N ALA A 65 16.16 -2.45 22.57
CA ALA A 65 15.93 -3.45 23.59
C ALA A 65 16.40 -2.94 24.98
N PRO A 66 15.90 -3.50 26.12
CA PRO A 66 16.22 -3.01 27.46
C PRO A 66 17.70 -2.89 27.76
N ASP A 67 18.53 -3.81 27.26
CA ASP A 67 19.99 -3.83 27.42
C ASP A 67 20.75 -3.09 26.31
N LYS A 68 20.00 -2.45 25.37
CA LYS A 68 20.51 -1.70 24.21
C LYS A 68 21.34 -2.51 23.21
N LYS A 69 21.26 -3.84 23.24
CA LYS A 69 21.99 -4.71 22.32
C LYS A 69 21.33 -4.80 20.95
N GLN A 70 20.00 -4.71 20.89
CA GLN A 70 19.26 -4.65 19.63
C GLN A 70 18.69 -3.26 19.41
N VAL A 71 18.77 -2.81 18.16
CA VAL A 71 18.32 -1.50 17.70
C VAL A 71 17.38 -1.68 16.51
N LEU A 72 16.24 -0.99 16.51
CA LEU A 72 15.19 -1.13 15.52
C LEU A 72 14.79 0.24 14.93
N ALA A 73 14.86 0.38 13.63
CA ALA A 73 14.22 1.45 12.90
C ALA A 73 13.03 0.87 12.11
N VAL A 74 11.82 1.35 12.38
CA VAL A 74 10.60 0.82 11.79
C VAL A 74 9.69 1.95 11.29
N ASN A 75 9.13 1.76 10.11
CA ASN A 75 8.07 2.57 9.53
C ASN A 75 6.84 1.70 9.39
N GLY A 76 5.75 2.04 10.10
CA GLY A 76 4.51 1.30 10.06
C GLY A 76 3.86 1.14 11.43
N GLU A 77 2.86 0.26 11.50
CA GLU A 77 2.05 -0.02 12.66
C GLU A 77 1.87 -1.53 12.84
N ILE A 78 1.91 -2.01 14.08
CA ILE A 78 1.65 -3.41 14.44
C ILE A 78 0.33 -3.50 15.21
N TYR A 79 -0.73 -3.85 14.54
CA TYR A 79 -2.10 -3.79 15.08
C TYR A 79 -2.37 -4.79 16.19
N ASN A 80 -1.69 -5.94 16.22
CA ASN A 80 -1.85 -6.97 17.26
C ASN A 80 -0.83 -6.85 18.40
N HIS A 81 -0.17 -5.69 18.55
CA HIS A 81 0.90 -5.47 19.54
C HIS A 81 0.48 -5.77 20.98
N GLN A 82 -0.77 -5.48 21.35
CA GLN A 82 -1.25 -5.73 22.72
C GLN A 82 -1.26 -7.23 23.06
N ASN A 83 -1.68 -8.08 22.13
CA ASN A 83 -1.67 -9.54 22.31
C ASN A 83 -0.22 -10.06 22.46
N ILE A 84 0.70 -9.51 21.65
CA ILE A 84 2.12 -9.85 21.74
C ILE A 84 2.68 -9.38 23.09
N ARG A 85 2.43 -8.13 23.50
CA ARG A 85 2.86 -7.60 24.80
C ARG A 85 2.37 -8.47 25.97
N ALA A 86 1.10 -8.90 25.94
CA ALA A 86 0.53 -9.76 26.98
C ALA A 86 1.27 -11.10 27.10
N ARG A 87 1.69 -11.70 25.97
CA ARG A 87 2.48 -12.95 25.94
C ARG A 87 3.87 -12.78 26.58
N PHE A 88 4.45 -11.60 26.48
CA PHE A 88 5.76 -11.29 27.04
C PHE A 88 5.70 -10.64 28.42
N ALA A 89 4.53 -10.54 29.05
CA ALA A 89 4.42 -10.01 30.41
C ALA A 89 5.33 -10.76 31.39
N GLY A 90 6.17 -10.03 32.12
CA GLY A 90 7.17 -10.59 33.05
C GLY A 90 8.41 -11.21 32.37
N LYS A 91 8.47 -11.28 31.03
CA LYS A 91 9.61 -11.83 30.29
C LYS A 91 10.42 -10.77 29.54
N TYR A 92 9.75 -9.71 29.09
CA TYR A 92 10.36 -8.59 28.39
C TYR A 92 9.87 -7.28 28.99
N GLN A 93 10.81 -6.38 29.31
CA GLN A 93 10.48 -5.06 29.86
C GLN A 93 10.42 -4.04 28.72
N TYR A 94 9.23 -3.75 28.24
CA TYR A 94 9.02 -2.71 27.23
C TYR A 94 9.44 -1.34 27.74
N GLN A 95 10.17 -0.59 26.92
CA GLN A 95 10.72 0.73 27.25
C GLN A 95 9.80 1.86 26.83
N THR A 96 8.89 1.60 25.88
CA THR A 96 7.99 2.59 25.29
C THR A 96 6.56 2.03 25.21
N GLY A 97 5.60 2.90 24.92
CA GLY A 97 4.25 2.51 24.53
C GLY A 97 4.10 2.19 23.02
N SER A 98 5.18 2.36 22.23
CA SER A 98 5.12 2.10 20.78
C SER A 98 4.71 0.65 20.50
N ASP A 99 3.74 0.49 19.62
CA ASP A 99 3.28 -0.79 19.11
C ASP A 99 4.42 -1.58 18.43
N CYS A 100 5.33 -0.90 17.76
CA CYS A 100 6.43 -1.48 17.00
C CYS A 100 7.54 -2.10 17.89
N GLU A 101 7.61 -1.76 19.18
CA GLU A 101 8.63 -2.34 20.07
C GLU A 101 8.49 -3.87 20.24
N VAL A 102 7.31 -4.42 19.96
CA VAL A 102 7.09 -5.87 20.02
C VAL A 102 7.96 -6.67 19.02
N ILE A 103 8.44 -6.03 17.96
CA ILE A 103 9.40 -6.65 17.03
C ILE A 103 10.68 -7.06 17.75
N LEU A 104 11.16 -6.23 18.68
CA LEU A 104 12.35 -6.54 19.50
C LEU A 104 12.12 -7.74 20.42
N SER A 105 10.95 -7.84 21.07
CA SER A 105 10.63 -8.98 21.94
C SER A 105 10.52 -10.28 21.15
N LEU A 106 9.89 -10.26 19.96
CA LEU A 106 9.79 -11.40 19.06
C LEU A 106 11.17 -11.84 18.52
N TYR A 107 12.00 -10.88 18.11
CA TYR A 107 13.36 -11.16 17.67
C TYR A 107 14.17 -11.84 18.77
N ARG A 108 14.10 -11.33 20.01
CA ARG A 108 14.80 -11.93 21.16
C ARG A 108 14.29 -13.35 21.46
N GLU A 109 12.99 -13.60 21.40
CA GLU A 109 12.43 -14.95 21.56
C GLU A 109 12.95 -15.89 20.47
N MET A 110 12.93 -15.46 19.23
CA MET A 110 13.47 -16.21 18.09
C MET A 110 14.94 -16.58 18.29
N ARG A 111 15.75 -15.64 18.82
CA ARG A 111 17.19 -15.81 19.04
C ARG A 111 17.54 -16.56 20.34
N ALA A 112 16.65 -16.57 21.33
CA ALA A 112 16.89 -17.25 22.62
C ALA A 112 16.88 -18.77 22.50
N ASP A 113 16.38 -19.33 21.43
CA ASP A 113 16.43 -20.77 21.17
C ASP A 113 17.89 -21.20 20.97
N SER A 114 18.37 -22.12 21.81
CA SER A 114 19.75 -22.60 21.83
C SER A 114 20.26 -23.16 20.51
N ASP A 115 19.33 -23.55 19.63
CA ASP A 115 19.65 -24.12 18.32
C ASP A 115 19.79 -23.08 17.21
N PHE A 116 19.41 -21.79 17.41
CA PHE A 116 19.35 -20.82 16.32
C PHE A 116 20.71 -20.66 15.61
N ASP A 117 21.80 -20.53 16.35
CA ASP A 117 23.12 -20.39 15.73
C ASP A 117 23.54 -21.63 14.95
N THR A 118 23.05 -22.80 15.35
CA THR A 118 23.29 -24.04 14.62
C THR A 118 22.43 -24.16 13.35
N LEU A 119 21.26 -23.48 13.30
CA LEU A 119 20.40 -23.49 12.11
C LEU A 119 21.09 -22.81 10.93
N ILE A 120 21.94 -21.81 11.15
CA ILE A 120 22.75 -21.17 10.12
C ILE A 120 23.62 -22.20 9.37
N TYR A 121 24.06 -23.27 10.06
CA TYR A 121 24.91 -24.33 9.51
C TYR A 121 24.13 -25.61 9.15
N LYS A 122 22.91 -25.80 9.69
CA LYS A 122 22.08 -27.03 9.46
C LYS A 122 21.28 -27.01 8.16
N GLY A 123 21.19 -25.85 7.52
CA GLY A 123 20.52 -25.70 6.24
C GLY A 123 19.57 -24.51 6.19
N GLU A 124 19.40 -24.01 4.98
CA GLU A 124 18.65 -22.78 4.69
C GLU A 124 17.18 -22.87 5.12
N ASP A 125 16.54 -24.04 4.95
CA ASP A 125 15.12 -24.22 5.21
C ASP A 125 14.76 -24.06 6.70
N ALA A 126 15.59 -24.57 7.61
CA ALA A 126 15.34 -24.48 9.05
C ALA A 126 15.45 -23.05 9.57
N LEU A 127 16.45 -22.31 9.12
CA LEU A 127 16.63 -20.90 9.44
C LEU A 127 15.48 -20.05 8.86
N HIS A 128 15.13 -20.32 7.60
CA HIS A 128 14.01 -19.66 6.93
C HIS A 128 12.69 -19.88 7.68
N ALA A 129 12.38 -21.10 8.07
CA ALA A 129 11.16 -21.42 8.83
C ALA A 129 11.09 -20.67 10.17
N ARG A 130 12.22 -20.52 10.85
CA ARG A 130 12.30 -19.83 12.15
C ARG A 130 12.05 -18.32 12.00
N ILE A 131 12.71 -17.66 11.04
CA ILE A 131 12.52 -16.24 10.78
C ILE A 131 11.09 -15.98 10.26
N SER A 132 10.61 -16.81 9.35
CA SER A 132 9.24 -16.71 8.82
C SER A 132 8.20 -16.82 9.92
N LYS A 133 8.36 -17.76 10.86
CA LYS A 133 7.46 -17.90 12.02
C LYS A 133 7.37 -16.62 12.84
N MET A 134 8.50 -15.96 13.13
CA MET A 134 8.52 -14.69 13.85
C MET A 134 7.76 -13.60 13.08
N LEU A 135 8.03 -13.47 11.77
CA LEU A 135 7.41 -12.42 10.94
C LEU A 135 5.92 -12.65 10.71
N GLU A 136 5.49 -13.91 10.61
CA GLU A 136 4.08 -14.30 10.48
C GLU A 136 3.24 -13.92 11.71
N GLU A 137 3.83 -13.79 12.88
CA GLU A 137 3.13 -13.34 14.08
C GLU A 137 2.72 -11.87 14.04
N LEU A 138 3.38 -11.05 13.21
CA LEU A 138 3.05 -9.64 13.06
C LEU A 138 1.79 -9.48 12.20
N ASN A 139 0.78 -8.80 12.73
CA ASN A 139 -0.34 -8.26 11.94
C ASN A 139 -0.22 -6.75 11.91
N GLY A 140 0.08 -6.20 10.73
CA GLY A 140 0.33 -4.77 10.57
C GLY A 140 0.79 -4.42 9.16
N ILE A 141 1.00 -3.13 8.97
CA ILE A 141 1.68 -2.57 7.80
C ILE A 141 3.06 -2.09 8.26
N PHE A 142 4.13 -2.60 7.70
CA PHE A 142 5.47 -2.30 8.20
C PHE A 142 6.60 -2.49 7.19
N ALA A 143 7.65 -1.73 7.42
CA ALA A 143 8.97 -1.97 6.88
C ALA A 143 9.99 -1.64 7.97
N PHE A 144 10.90 -2.54 8.28
CA PHE A 144 11.86 -2.32 9.34
C PHE A 144 13.27 -2.80 9.00
N ALA A 145 14.23 -2.22 9.70
CA ALA A 145 15.62 -2.64 9.78
C ALA A 145 16.01 -2.79 11.24
N LEU A 146 16.39 -3.99 11.63
CA LEU A 146 16.83 -4.35 12.98
C LEU A 146 18.32 -4.71 12.95
N TYR A 147 19.10 -4.18 13.87
CA TYR A 147 20.50 -4.51 14.06
C TYR A 147 20.75 -5.10 15.46
N ASP A 148 21.38 -6.25 15.53
CA ASP A 148 21.88 -6.87 16.76
C ASP A 148 23.37 -6.57 16.92
N ALA A 149 23.68 -5.62 17.81
CA ALA A 149 25.06 -5.17 18.03
C ALA A 149 25.90 -6.20 18.80
N GLU A 150 25.28 -7.14 19.54
CA GLU A 150 26.01 -8.20 20.25
C GLU A 150 26.56 -9.26 19.28
N ARG A 151 25.81 -9.53 18.19
CA ARG A 151 26.13 -10.58 17.21
C ARG A 151 26.66 -10.05 15.89
N ASP A 152 26.62 -8.74 15.71
CA ASP A 152 26.92 -8.06 14.45
C ASP A 152 26.15 -8.68 13.29
N GLU A 153 24.81 -8.65 13.41
CA GLU A 153 23.89 -9.15 12.41
C GLU A 153 22.68 -8.23 12.24
N PHE A 154 22.03 -8.29 11.10
CA PHE A 154 20.83 -7.49 10.84
C PHE A 154 19.74 -8.27 10.13
N LEU A 155 18.49 -7.84 10.38
CA LEU A 155 17.29 -8.35 9.77
C LEU A 155 16.49 -7.17 9.20
N ILE A 156 16.13 -7.27 7.91
CA ILE A 156 15.26 -6.33 7.22
C ILE A 156 14.00 -7.10 6.83
N ALA A 157 12.81 -6.51 7.00
CA ALA A 157 11.58 -7.14 6.55
C ALA A 157 10.54 -6.10 6.14
N ARG A 158 9.62 -6.52 5.28
CA ARG A 158 8.52 -5.71 4.76
C ARG A 158 7.20 -6.48 4.85
N ASP A 159 6.11 -5.76 5.10
CA ASP A 159 4.76 -6.31 5.24
C ASP A 159 4.32 -7.17 4.03
N PRO A 160 3.30 -8.04 4.21
CA PRO A 160 2.87 -9.02 3.20
C PRO A 160 2.55 -8.46 1.81
N ILE A 161 2.00 -7.25 1.73
CA ILE A 161 1.52 -6.61 0.49
C ILE A 161 2.45 -5.48 0.03
N GLY A 162 3.32 -5.00 0.94
CA GLY A 162 4.19 -3.86 0.67
C GLY A 162 3.44 -2.53 0.69
N VAL A 163 2.49 -2.39 1.62
CA VAL A 163 1.79 -1.12 1.87
C VAL A 163 2.80 -0.03 2.26
N ILE A 164 3.78 -0.41 3.08
CA ILE A 164 4.88 0.48 3.42
C ILE A 164 6.01 0.33 2.38
N PRO A 165 6.45 1.44 1.76
CA PRO A 165 7.54 1.39 0.78
C PRO A 165 8.87 1.11 1.46
N LEU A 166 9.70 0.31 0.78
CA LEU A 166 11.07 0.02 1.17
C LEU A 166 11.91 -0.28 -0.08
N TYR A 167 13.16 0.18 -0.06
CA TYR A 167 14.17 -0.05 -1.09
C TYR A 167 15.45 -0.56 -0.45
N ILE A 168 16.18 -1.40 -1.18
CA ILE A 168 17.48 -1.92 -0.77
C ILE A 168 18.50 -1.59 -1.86
N GLY A 169 19.67 -1.15 -1.44
CA GLY A 169 20.79 -0.82 -2.33
C GLY A 169 22.08 -1.44 -1.86
N TYR A 170 23.01 -1.55 -2.79
CA TYR A 170 24.32 -2.17 -2.57
C TYR A 170 25.41 -1.29 -3.17
N ASP A 171 26.52 -1.14 -2.43
CA ASP A 171 27.71 -0.49 -2.96
C ASP A 171 28.83 -1.50 -3.28
N LYS A 172 29.84 -1.03 -3.98
CA LYS A 172 31.01 -1.85 -4.38
C LYS A 172 31.83 -2.38 -3.19
N ASP A 173 31.71 -1.76 -2.02
CA ASP A 173 32.42 -2.14 -0.81
C ASP A 173 31.63 -3.17 0.02
N GLY A 174 30.49 -3.64 -0.49
CA GLY A 174 29.64 -4.65 0.16
C GLY A 174 28.71 -4.10 1.23
N LYS A 175 28.56 -2.77 1.32
CA LYS A 175 27.56 -2.17 2.21
C LYS A 175 26.16 -2.40 1.69
N VAL A 176 25.22 -2.63 2.61
CA VAL A 176 23.79 -2.73 2.33
C VAL A 176 23.12 -1.46 2.83
N LEU A 177 22.48 -0.74 1.92
CA LEU A 177 21.75 0.48 2.21
C LEU A 177 20.25 0.22 2.12
N VAL A 178 19.48 0.75 3.04
CA VAL A 178 18.02 0.58 3.08
C VAL A 178 17.36 1.93 3.26
N ALA A 179 16.28 2.20 2.53
CA ALA A 179 15.52 3.44 2.71
C ALA A 179 14.04 3.25 2.39
N SER A 180 13.20 4.03 3.06
CA SER A 180 11.75 4.07 2.77
C SER A 180 11.43 4.57 1.37
N GLU A 181 12.27 5.44 0.79
CA GLU A 181 12.07 6.03 -0.53
C GLU A 181 13.36 5.99 -1.35
N LEU A 182 13.22 5.78 -2.67
CA LEU A 182 14.38 5.63 -3.56
C LEU A 182 15.23 6.90 -3.65
N LYS A 183 14.64 8.10 -3.49
CA LYS A 183 15.37 9.37 -3.49
C LYS A 183 16.49 9.42 -2.44
N ALA A 184 16.36 8.66 -1.35
CA ALA A 184 17.39 8.57 -0.34
C ALA A 184 18.58 7.71 -0.79
N LEU A 185 18.36 6.73 -1.68
CA LEU A 185 19.41 5.86 -2.24
C LEU A 185 20.04 6.43 -3.50
N GLU A 186 19.33 7.30 -4.23
CA GLU A 186 19.81 7.89 -5.48
C GLU A 186 21.14 8.60 -5.32
N GLY A 187 22.18 8.08 -6.01
CA GLY A 187 23.55 8.57 -5.94
C GLY A 187 24.30 8.19 -4.65
N GLN A 188 23.80 7.24 -3.85
CA GLN A 188 24.41 6.81 -2.60
C GLN A 188 24.95 5.36 -2.63
N CYS A 189 24.61 4.59 -3.64
CA CYS A 189 25.04 3.21 -3.86
C CYS A 189 25.13 2.92 -5.38
N ASP A 190 25.76 1.80 -5.77
CA ASP A 190 25.97 1.46 -7.17
C ASP A 190 24.68 1.00 -7.86
N HIS A 191 23.84 0.27 -7.12
CA HIS A 191 22.50 -0.11 -7.60
C HIS A 191 21.55 -0.27 -6.42
N TYR A 192 20.26 -0.11 -6.71
CA TYR A 192 19.19 -0.36 -5.76
C TYR A 192 17.92 -0.86 -6.47
N GLU A 193 17.06 -1.48 -5.70
CA GLU A 193 15.79 -2.04 -6.15
C GLU A 193 14.70 -1.92 -5.06
N PRO A 194 13.40 -2.01 -5.42
CA PRO A 194 12.34 -2.16 -4.45
C PRO A 194 12.53 -3.43 -3.62
N PHE A 195 12.42 -3.31 -2.29
CA PHE A 195 12.36 -4.48 -1.41
C PHE A 195 11.00 -5.18 -1.57
N LEU A 196 11.01 -6.47 -1.87
CA LEU A 196 9.79 -7.20 -2.24
C LEU A 196 8.81 -7.35 -1.06
N PRO A 197 7.48 -7.24 -1.29
CA PRO A 197 6.45 -7.49 -0.29
C PRO A 197 6.51 -8.90 0.28
N GLY A 198 6.26 -9.05 1.59
CA GLY A 198 6.26 -10.35 2.25
C GLY A 198 7.62 -11.05 2.25
N HIS A 199 8.71 -10.27 2.13
CA HIS A 199 10.07 -10.79 2.15
C HIS A 199 10.86 -10.24 3.34
N TYR A 200 11.93 -10.94 3.66
CA TYR A 200 12.98 -10.50 4.57
C TYR A 200 14.36 -10.68 3.95
N TYR A 201 15.33 -9.96 4.50
CA TYR A 201 16.76 -10.13 4.24
C TYR A 201 17.47 -10.29 5.58
N TYR A 202 18.25 -11.36 5.75
CA TYR A 202 19.03 -11.63 6.95
C TYR A 202 20.52 -11.70 6.63
N SER A 203 21.33 -10.96 7.38
CA SER A 203 22.75 -10.77 7.06
C SER A 203 23.58 -12.06 7.01
N LYS A 204 23.23 -13.07 7.82
CA LYS A 204 23.93 -14.38 7.85
C LYS A 204 23.46 -15.35 6.75
N ASN A 205 22.39 -15.00 6.02
CA ASN A 205 21.91 -15.73 4.87
C ASN A 205 21.38 -14.73 3.83
N PRO A 206 22.30 -14.01 3.11
CA PRO A 206 21.94 -12.89 2.24
C PRO A 206 20.98 -13.26 1.11
N GLY A 207 20.18 -12.28 0.70
CA GLY A 207 19.16 -12.39 -0.34
C GLY A 207 17.76 -12.22 0.21
N MET A 208 16.86 -11.68 -0.62
CA MET A 208 15.45 -11.54 -0.26
C MET A 208 14.74 -12.90 -0.29
N LYS A 209 14.12 -13.28 0.84
CA LYS A 209 13.41 -14.55 1.01
C LYS A 209 11.96 -14.29 1.39
N ARG A 210 11.04 -14.95 0.71
CA ARG A 210 9.61 -14.78 0.93
C ARG A 210 9.17 -15.54 2.18
N TYR A 211 8.68 -14.81 3.21
CA TYR A 211 8.13 -15.40 4.43
C TYR A 211 6.61 -15.56 4.38
N TYR A 212 5.91 -14.71 3.61
CA TYR A 212 4.46 -14.73 3.52
C TYR A 212 3.99 -15.57 2.34
N THR A 213 3.40 -16.72 2.64
CA THR A 213 2.82 -17.65 1.66
C THR A 213 1.45 -18.10 2.14
N ARG A 214 0.49 -18.27 1.22
CA ARG A 214 -0.89 -18.70 1.49
C ARG A 214 -1.39 -19.61 0.38
N ASP A 215 -2.28 -20.53 0.72
CA ASP A 215 -2.90 -21.45 -0.26
C ASP A 215 -3.63 -20.69 -1.37
N TRP A 216 -4.19 -19.53 -1.07
CA TRP A 216 -4.90 -18.72 -2.04
C TRP A 216 -3.99 -18.07 -3.11
N PHE A 217 -2.68 -18.13 -2.99
CA PHE A 217 -1.79 -17.75 -4.10
C PHE A 217 -1.94 -18.68 -5.31
N GLU A 218 -2.35 -19.91 -5.09
CA GLU A 218 -2.45 -20.93 -6.11
C GLU A 218 -3.93 -21.28 -6.38
N TYR A 219 -4.42 -21.01 -7.59
CA TYR A 219 -5.80 -21.34 -7.96
C TYR A 219 -6.15 -22.82 -7.74
N ALA A 220 -5.21 -23.73 -7.99
CA ALA A 220 -5.42 -25.16 -7.78
C ALA A 220 -5.82 -25.52 -6.33
N ALA A 221 -5.33 -24.79 -5.34
CA ALA A 221 -5.75 -24.97 -3.94
C ALA A 221 -7.20 -24.51 -3.73
N MET A 222 -7.60 -23.40 -4.34
CA MET A 222 -8.98 -22.90 -4.28
C MET A 222 -9.94 -23.80 -5.05
N GLN A 223 -9.55 -24.24 -6.24
CA GLN A 223 -10.32 -25.21 -7.03
C GLN A 223 -10.62 -26.49 -6.24
N LYS A 224 -9.59 -27.05 -5.61
CA LYS A 224 -9.73 -28.25 -4.76
C LYS A 224 -10.63 -27.99 -3.54
N LYS A 225 -10.42 -26.87 -2.84
CA LYS A 225 -11.17 -26.50 -1.63
C LYS A 225 -12.66 -26.37 -1.91
N TYR A 226 -13.03 -25.75 -3.02
CA TYR A 226 -14.42 -25.43 -3.36
C TYR A 226 -15.01 -26.35 -4.45
N GLN A 227 -14.25 -27.34 -4.92
CA GLN A 227 -14.66 -28.31 -5.96
C GLN A 227 -15.17 -27.63 -7.24
N ILE A 228 -14.45 -26.58 -7.69
CA ILE A 228 -14.83 -25.80 -8.86
C ILE A 228 -14.63 -26.65 -10.12
N ASP A 229 -15.69 -26.78 -10.92
CA ASP A 229 -15.63 -27.46 -12.21
C ASP A 229 -15.33 -26.46 -13.35
N ASP A 230 -14.06 -26.40 -13.75
CA ASP A 230 -13.58 -25.48 -14.80
C ASP A 230 -14.15 -25.78 -16.19
N LYS A 231 -14.86 -26.90 -16.36
CA LYS A 231 -15.56 -27.21 -17.64
C LYS A 231 -16.91 -26.48 -17.76
N LYS A 232 -17.43 -25.98 -16.63
CA LYS A 232 -18.70 -25.23 -16.62
C LYS A 232 -18.44 -23.77 -16.97
N LYS A 233 -19.42 -23.15 -17.64
CA LYS A 233 -19.41 -21.72 -17.87
C LYS A 233 -19.62 -20.93 -16.56
N ALA A 234 -19.20 -19.66 -16.53
CA ALA A 234 -19.23 -18.79 -15.37
C ALA A 234 -20.62 -18.75 -14.67
N GLU A 235 -21.72 -18.64 -15.43
CA GLU A 235 -23.07 -18.58 -14.87
C GLU A 235 -23.48 -19.89 -14.19
N ALA A 236 -23.03 -21.04 -14.71
CA ALA A 236 -23.29 -22.34 -14.10
C ALA A 236 -22.44 -22.54 -12.82
N GLN A 237 -21.19 -22.06 -12.83
CA GLN A 237 -20.33 -22.06 -11.63
C GLN A 237 -20.94 -21.18 -10.53
N LEU A 238 -21.45 -19.97 -10.86
CA LEU A 238 -22.12 -19.09 -9.91
C LEU A 238 -23.34 -19.75 -9.28
N LYS A 239 -24.19 -20.41 -10.08
CA LYS A 239 -25.33 -21.14 -9.57
C LYS A 239 -24.94 -22.25 -8.60
N ASP A 240 -23.86 -22.97 -8.88
CA ASP A 240 -23.33 -24.01 -7.97
C ASP A 240 -22.77 -23.42 -6.67
N ALA A 241 -22.23 -22.18 -6.71
CA ALA A 241 -21.67 -21.50 -5.56
C ALA A 241 -22.71 -20.75 -4.70
N GLU A 242 -23.93 -20.50 -5.23
CA GLU A 242 -25.01 -19.75 -4.55
C GLU A 242 -25.27 -20.19 -3.09
N PRO A 243 -25.27 -21.51 -2.74
CA PRO A 243 -25.47 -21.93 -1.35
C PRO A 243 -24.39 -21.42 -0.37
N GLN A 244 -23.21 -21.03 -0.88
CA GLN A 244 -22.09 -20.52 -0.07
C GLN A 244 -22.14 -18.99 0.08
N GLU A 245 -22.92 -18.27 -0.74
CA GLU A 245 -22.91 -16.81 -0.84
C GLU A 245 -23.24 -16.14 0.49
N LYS A 246 -24.31 -16.57 1.17
CA LYS A 246 -24.74 -15.99 2.45
C LYS A 246 -23.68 -16.11 3.55
N ALA A 247 -22.97 -17.23 3.61
CA ALA A 247 -21.87 -17.42 4.55
C ALA A 247 -20.70 -16.53 4.21
N ALA A 248 -20.33 -16.46 2.93
CA ALA A 248 -19.25 -15.60 2.44
C ALA A 248 -19.52 -14.11 2.69
N VAL A 249 -20.75 -13.64 2.47
CA VAL A 249 -21.16 -12.25 2.78
C VAL A 249 -20.96 -11.95 4.27
N LYS A 250 -21.36 -12.86 5.15
CA LYS A 250 -21.16 -12.69 6.60
C LYS A 250 -19.69 -12.70 6.98
N GLU A 251 -18.89 -13.60 6.45
CA GLU A 251 -17.46 -13.68 6.73
C GLU A 251 -16.72 -12.40 6.28
N ILE A 252 -17.06 -11.87 5.11
CA ILE A 252 -16.51 -10.60 4.61
C ILE A 252 -16.91 -9.43 5.49
N HIS A 253 -18.20 -9.37 5.92
CA HIS A 253 -18.66 -8.34 6.84
C HIS A 253 -17.84 -8.35 8.13
N ASP A 254 -17.79 -9.50 8.80
CA ASP A 254 -17.15 -9.63 10.10
C ASP A 254 -15.63 -9.37 10.03
N ALA A 255 -14.98 -9.88 8.98
CA ALA A 255 -13.54 -9.70 8.79
C ALA A 255 -13.17 -8.24 8.47
N LEU A 256 -13.96 -7.53 7.64
CA LEU A 256 -13.67 -6.14 7.32
C LEU A 256 -13.96 -5.21 8.51
N GLU A 257 -15.05 -5.46 9.24
CA GLU A 257 -15.35 -4.71 10.47
C GLU A 257 -14.20 -4.86 11.49
N ALA A 258 -13.71 -6.08 11.69
CA ALA A 258 -12.56 -6.34 12.55
C ALA A 258 -11.28 -5.65 12.06
N SER A 259 -11.03 -5.65 10.75
CA SER A 259 -9.89 -4.97 10.15
C SER A 259 -9.95 -3.45 10.35
N VAL A 260 -11.09 -2.82 10.02
CA VAL A 260 -11.27 -1.38 10.24
C VAL A 260 -11.08 -1.05 11.72
N LYS A 261 -11.73 -1.77 12.62
CA LYS A 261 -11.63 -1.52 14.06
C LYS A 261 -10.20 -1.54 14.56
N ARG A 262 -9.38 -2.55 14.21
CA ARG A 262 -7.98 -2.62 14.65
C ARG A 262 -7.13 -1.50 14.07
N GLN A 263 -7.44 -1.03 12.86
CA GLN A 263 -6.71 0.05 12.20
C GLN A 263 -7.10 1.47 12.67
N LEU A 264 -8.09 1.60 13.54
CA LEU A 264 -8.42 2.87 14.22
C LEU A 264 -7.49 3.19 15.40
N MET A 265 -6.59 2.30 15.76
CA MET A 265 -5.57 2.49 16.81
C MET A 265 -4.78 3.79 16.58
N SER A 266 -4.93 4.80 17.47
CA SER A 266 -4.28 6.10 17.31
C SER A 266 -4.33 6.93 18.60
N ASP A 267 -3.22 7.58 18.95
CA ASP A 267 -3.12 8.58 20.02
C ASP A 267 -3.27 10.02 19.51
N VAL A 268 -3.62 10.18 18.23
CA VAL A 268 -3.78 11.49 17.56
C VAL A 268 -5.07 11.53 16.72
N PRO A 269 -5.56 12.72 16.36
CA PRO A 269 -6.72 12.85 15.48
C PRO A 269 -6.52 12.18 14.12
N TYR A 270 -7.58 11.51 13.65
CA TYR A 270 -7.61 10.82 12.35
C TYR A 270 -8.91 11.12 11.58
N GLY A 271 -8.94 10.73 10.32
CA GLY A 271 -10.10 10.85 9.45
C GLY A 271 -10.21 9.73 8.43
N VAL A 272 -11.12 9.88 7.48
CA VAL A 272 -11.32 8.94 6.38
C VAL A 272 -11.30 9.64 5.03
N LEU A 273 -10.75 9.00 4.02
CA LEU A 273 -10.87 9.42 2.63
C LEU A 273 -12.21 8.90 2.08
N LEU A 274 -13.06 9.81 1.61
CA LEU A 274 -14.41 9.49 1.16
C LEU A 274 -14.65 10.04 -0.25
N SER A 275 -14.46 9.20 -1.27
CA SER A 275 -14.69 9.58 -2.67
C SER A 275 -16.14 9.44 -3.13
N GLY A 276 -17.01 8.83 -2.32
CA GLY A 276 -18.39 8.50 -2.72
C GLY A 276 -18.51 7.22 -3.57
N GLY A 277 -17.41 6.52 -3.81
CA GLY A 277 -17.40 5.15 -4.33
C GLY A 277 -17.69 4.13 -3.23
N LEU A 278 -18.05 2.89 -3.61
CA LEU A 278 -18.40 1.81 -2.67
C LEU A 278 -17.33 1.64 -1.57
N ASP A 279 -16.08 1.46 -1.96
CA ASP A 279 -15.00 1.04 -1.07
C ASP A 279 -14.72 2.06 0.03
N SER A 280 -14.55 3.33 -0.36
CA SER A 280 -14.34 4.43 0.58
C SER A 280 -15.55 4.66 1.48
N SER A 281 -16.76 4.45 0.95
CA SER A 281 -18.02 4.59 1.70
C SER A 281 -18.17 3.49 2.75
N VAL A 282 -17.86 2.23 2.41
CA VAL A 282 -17.86 1.11 3.36
C VAL A 282 -16.87 1.36 4.49
N ILE A 283 -15.61 1.72 4.17
CA ILE A 283 -14.60 2.01 5.20
C ILE A 283 -15.06 3.16 6.11
N SER A 284 -15.61 4.22 5.53
CA SER A 284 -16.09 5.38 6.30
C SER A 284 -17.27 5.03 7.21
N ALA A 285 -18.24 4.26 6.71
CA ALA A 285 -19.41 3.85 7.47
C ALA A 285 -19.04 2.90 8.64
N VAL A 286 -18.14 1.94 8.37
CA VAL A 286 -17.66 1.04 9.44
C VAL A 286 -16.78 1.80 10.45
N ALA A 287 -15.92 2.73 10.01
CA ALA A 287 -15.11 3.53 10.92
C ALA A 287 -15.96 4.41 11.84
N GLU A 288 -17.07 4.96 11.35
CA GLU A 288 -17.98 5.80 12.16
C GLU A 288 -18.56 5.04 13.34
N LYS A 289 -18.88 3.75 13.20
CA LYS A 289 -19.39 2.90 14.30
C LYS A 289 -18.47 2.92 15.55
N PHE A 290 -17.15 3.10 15.34
CA PHE A 290 -16.12 3.00 16.39
C PHE A 290 -15.43 4.34 16.70
N SER A 291 -15.74 5.41 15.96
CA SER A 291 -14.99 6.67 15.99
C SER A 291 -15.14 7.48 17.28
N SER A 292 -16.21 7.26 18.03
CA SER A 292 -16.52 8.02 19.25
C SER A 292 -15.66 7.64 20.46
N THR A 293 -15.02 6.47 20.43
CA THR A 293 -14.20 5.95 21.53
C THR A 293 -12.86 5.42 21.01
N ARG A 294 -11.88 5.30 21.91
CA ARG A 294 -10.58 4.71 21.59
C ARG A 294 -10.65 3.19 21.60
N VAL A 295 -10.27 2.57 20.49
CA VAL A 295 -10.35 1.10 20.33
C VAL A 295 -9.27 0.38 21.15
N GLU A 296 -8.14 1.04 21.44
CA GLU A 296 -6.97 0.47 22.11
C GLU A 296 -7.24 0.07 23.56
N ASN A 297 -8.18 0.75 24.21
CA ASN A 297 -8.57 0.46 25.61
C ASN A 297 -9.98 -0.11 25.74
N GLY A 298 -10.44 -0.83 24.72
CA GLY A 298 -11.75 -1.47 24.73
C GLY A 298 -12.94 -0.50 24.66
N GLY A 299 -12.71 0.77 24.32
CA GLY A 299 -13.76 1.79 24.26
C GLY A 299 -14.01 2.52 25.58
N GLU A 300 -13.15 2.34 26.59
CA GLU A 300 -13.32 2.97 27.92
C GLU A 300 -13.13 4.49 27.90
N THR A 301 -12.36 5.03 26.96
CA THR A 301 -12.15 6.47 26.83
C THR A 301 -12.68 7.01 25.51
N LYS A 302 -13.07 8.30 25.52
CA LYS A 302 -13.52 9.00 24.31
C LYS A 302 -12.35 9.22 23.37
N ALA A 303 -12.62 9.18 22.06
CA ALA A 303 -11.68 9.61 21.04
C ALA A 303 -11.32 11.10 21.19
N TYR A 304 -10.17 11.50 20.63
CA TYR A 304 -9.76 12.90 20.62
C TYR A 304 -10.77 13.80 19.91
N TRP A 305 -11.34 13.30 18.80
CA TRP A 305 -12.42 13.95 18.08
C TRP A 305 -13.65 13.06 18.15
N PRO A 306 -14.74 13.53 18.78
CA PRO A 306 -15.93 12.71 18.99
C PRO A 306 -16.77 12.51 17.73
N ARG A 307 -16.44 13.16 16.63
CA ARG A 307 -17.06 13.01 15.32
C ARG A 307 -15.99 12.74 14.27
N LEU A 308 -16.23 11.73 13.45
CA LEU A 308 -15.32 11.36 12.38
C LEU A 308 -15.30 12.45 11.29
N HIS A 309 -14.09 12.81 10.84
CA HIS A 309 -13.90 13.73 9.73
C HIS A 309 -13.68 12.94 8.45
N SER A 310 -14.44 13.28 7.40
CA SER A 310 -14.30 12.69 6.06
C SER A 310 -13.84 13.74 5.03
N PHE A 311 -13.04 13.30 4.06
CA PHE A 311 -12.37 14.16 3.09
C PHE A 311 -12.60 13.67 1.67
N ALA A 312 -13.05 14.58 0.79
CA ALA A 312 -13.17 14.36 -0.65
C ALA A 312 -12.41 15.43 -1.43
N VAL A 313 -11.91 15.06 -2.61
CA VAL A 313 -11.22 15.99 -3.52
C VAL A 313 -11.74 15.83 -4.94
N GLY A 314 -11.87 16.93 -5.66
CA GLY A 314 -12.24 16.92 -7.07
C GLY A 314 -12.21 18.32 -7.69
N LEU A 315 -12.33 18.37 -9.00
CA LEU A 315 -12.64 19.61 -9.71
C LEU A 315 -14.04 20.08 -9.32
N LYS A 316 -14.28 21.37 -9.36
CA LYS A 316 -15.61 21.92 -9.03
C LYS A 316 -16.70 21.24 -9.88
N GLY A 317 -17.69 20.63 -9.20
CA GLY A 317 -18.77 19.91 -9.85
C GLY A 317 -18.44 18.48 -10.29
N ALA A 318 -17.32 17.92 -9.83
CA ALA A 318 -16.99 16.50 -10.07
C ALA A 318 -18.06 15.57 -9.48
N PRO A 319 -18.43 14.48 -10.19
CA PRO A 319 -19.55 13.62 -9.79
C PRO A 319 -19.32 12.93 -8.45
N ASP A 320 -18.08 12.60 -8.11
CA ASP A 320 -17.72 11.95 -6.86
C ASP A 320 -17.96 12.84 -5.64
N LEU A 321 -17.81 14.17 -5.76
CA LEU A 321 -18.04 15.10 -4.64
C LEU A 321 -19.50 15.06 -4.16
N ALA A 322 -20.46 15.00 -5.09
CA ALA A 322 -21.87 14.91 -4.72
C ALA A 322 -22.20 13.58 -4.01
N LYS A 323 -21.62 12.47 -4.47
CA LYS A 323 -21.81 11.16 -3.84
C LYS A 323 -21.09 11.07 -2.48
N ALA A 324 -19.91 11.65 -2.35
CA ALA A 324 -19.21 11.76 -1.07
C ALA A 324 -20.05 12.54 -0.05
N ARG A 325 -20.66 13.66 -0.44
CA ARG A 325 -21.57 14.45 0.40
C ARG A 325 -22.77 13.63 0.86
N LEU A 326 -23.42 12.91 -0.08
CA LEU A 326 -24.56 12.06 0.25
C LEU A 326 -24.22 11.00 1.31
N VAL A 327 -23.08 10.32 1.15
CA VAL A 327 -22.62 9.34 2.14
C VAL A 327 -22.28 10.01 3.46
N ALA A 328 -21.57 11.13 3.44
CA ALA A 328 -21.18 11.86 4.65
C ALA A 328 -22.38 12.31 5.49
N ASP A 329 -23.43 12.81 4.83
CA ASP A 329 -24.68 13.20 5.47
C ASP A 329 -25.43 11.99 6.05
N HIS A 330 -25.41 10.84 5.33
CA HIS A 330 -26.04 9.60 5.79
C HIS A 330 -25.37 9.00 7.03
N ILE A 331 -24.03 8.95 7.06
CA ILE A 331 -23.27 8.37 8.18
C ILE A 331 -22.94 9.39 9.28
N GLY A 332 -23.20 10.68 9.07
CA GLY A 332 -23.06 11.73 10.08
C GLY A 332 -21.65 12.26 10.31
N THR A 333 -20.74 12.15 9.34
CA THR A 333 -19.36 12.66 9.44
C THR A 333 -19.30 14.18 9.28
N VAL A 334 -18.21 14.80 9.80
CA VAL A 334 -17.84 16.18 9.46
C VAL A 334 -17.11 16.16 8.11
N HIS A 335 -17.84 16.46 7.04
CA HIS A 335 -17.35 16.32 5.69
C HIS A 335 -16.64 17.58 5.18
N HIS A 336 -15.44 17.37 4.60
CA HIS A 336 -14.61 18.40 3.99
C HIS A 336 -14.47 18.10 2.49
N GLU A 337 -15.06 18.99 1.69
CA GLU A 337 -14.94 18.96 0.24
C GLU A 337 -13.82 19.90 -0.19
N ILE A 338 -12.79 19.35 -0.84
CA ILE A 338 -11.63 20.08 -1.31
C ILE A 338 -11.70 20.19 -2.83
N ASN A 339 -11.88 21.42 -3.31
CA ASN A 339 -11.85 21.70 -4.73
C ASN A 339 -10.45 22.17 -5.14
N TYR A 340 -9.94 21.66 -6.25
CA TYR A 340 -8.73 22.14 -6.89
C TYR A 340 -9.01 22.58 -8.33
N THR A 341 -8.17 23.43 -8.88
CA THR A 341 -8.21 23.86 -10.26
C THR A 341 -7.27 23.00 -11.13
N ILE A 342 -7.55 22.91 -12.41
CA ILE A 342 -6.66 22.24 -13.38
C ILE A 342 -5.24 22.83 -13.28
N GLN A 343 -5.11 24.17 -13.14
CA GLN A 343 -3.80 24.81 -13.03
C GLN A 343 -3.04 24.38 -11.77
N GLU A 344 -3.69 24.32 -10.61
CA GLU A 344 -3.06 23.80 -9.39
C GLU A 344 -2.60 22.34 -9.57
N GLY A 345 -3.39 21.52 -10.28
CA GLY A 345 -2.98 20.15 -10.61
C GLY A 345 -1.73 20.11 -11.50
N LEU A 346 -1.70 20.93 -12.54
CA LEU A 346 -0.55 21.02 -13.46
C LEU A 346 0.72 21.51 -12.77
N ASP A 347 0.61 22.54 -11.92
CA ASP A 347 1.72 23.10 -11.16
C ASP A 347 2.30 22.06 -10.17
N ALA A 348 1.46 21.15 -9.67
CA ALA A 348 1.87 20.13 -8.72
C ALA A 348 2.58 18.90 -9.37
N ILE A 349 2.43 18.65 -10.68
CA ILE A 349 2.90 17.41 -11.32
C ILE A 349 4.38 17.13 -11.05
N ARG A 350 5.23 18.14 -11.13
CA ARG A 350 6.68 17.97 -10.92
C ARG A 350 6.99 17.53 -9.49
N ASP A 351 6.36 18.14 -8.50
CA ASP A 351 6.49 17.76 -7.10
C ASP A 351 5.88 16.36 -6.85
N VAL A 352 4.71 16.09 -7.44
CA VAL A 352 4.07 14.77 -7.33
C VAL A 352 5.01 13.68 -7.81
N ILE A 353 5.61 13.80 -9.01
CA ILE A 353 6.56 12.81 -9.55
C ILE A 353 7.77 12.64 -8.61
N TYR A 354 8.28 13.72 -8.04
CA TYR A 354 9.37 13.66 -7.06
C TYR A 354 8.97 12.88 -5.80
N PHE A 355 7.78 13.14 -5.26
CA PHE A 355 7.34 12.47 -4.02
C PHE A 355 6.91 11.03 -4.24
N ILE A 356 6.15 10.74 -5.30
CA ILE A 356 5.68 9.36 -5.56
C ILE A 356 6.75 8.47 -6.19
N GLU A 357 7.80 9.04 -6.80
CA GLU A 357 8.93 8.31 -7.37
C GLU A 357 8.54 7.32 -8.48
N THR A 358 7.61 7.72 -9.33
CA THR A 358 7.19 6.96 -10.50
C THR A 358 6.78 7.89 -11.64
N TYR A 359 6.81 7.38 -12.85
CA TYR A 359 6.28 8.04 -14.06
C TYR A 359 5.13 7.26 -14.70
N ASP A 360 4.60 6.25 -14.00
CA ASP A 360 3.40 5.55 -14.45
C ASP A 360 2.22 6.51 -14.60
N VAL A 361 1.62 6.52 -15.79
CA VAL A 361 0.60 7.52 -16.18
C VAL A 361 -0.59 7.52 -15.23
N THR A 362 -1.13 6.34 -14.92
CA THR A 362 -2.30 6.20 -14.06
C THR A 362 -1.98 6.66 -12.64
N THR A 363 -0.82 6.28 -12.14
CA THR A 363 -0.36 6.65 -10.80
C THR A 363 -0.17 8.16 -10.69
N VAL A 364 0.45 8.83 -11.68
CA VAL A 364 0.62 10.30 -11.67
C VAL A 364 -0.72 11.02 -11.71
N ARG A 365 -1.64 10.62 -12.61
CA ARG A 365 -2.98 11.21 -12.74
C ARG A 365 -3.77 11.16 -11.43
N ALA A 366 -3.74 10.02 -10.75
CA ALA A 366 -4.48 9.81 -9.51
C ALA A 366 -3.76 10.37 -8.27
N SER A 367 -2.42 10.42 -8.26
CA SER A 367 -1.65 10.97 -7.15
C SER A 367 -1.80 12.48 -7.01
N THR A 368 -1.95 13.20 -8.11
CA THR A 368 -2.02 14.67 -8.09
C THR A 368 -3.17 15.19 -7.22
N PRO A 369 -4.44 14.79 -7.40
CA PRO A 369 -5.51 15.21 -6.51
C PRO A 369 -5.30 14.73 -5.06
N MET A 370 -4.77 13.52 -4.84
CA MET A 370 -4.50 12.99 -3.50
C MET A 370 -3.38 13.80 -2.79
N TYR A 371 -2.35 14.21 -3.51
CA TYR A 371 -1.29 15.08 -2.98
C TYR A 371 -1.82 16.45 -2.53
N LEU A 372 -2.71 17.06 -3.34
CA LEU A 372 -3.35 18.33 -3.01
C LEU A 372 -4.31 18.20 -1.81
N LEU A 373 -5.06 17.09 -1.75
CA LEU A 373 -5.92 16.74 -0.62
C LEU A 373 -5.12 16.61 0.68
N ALA A 374 -4.01 15.86 0.64
CA ALA A 374 -3.16 15.61 1.79
C ALA A 374 -2.62 16.92 2.41
N ARG A 375 -2.27 17.91 1.59
CA ARG A 375 -1.86 19.23 2.06
C ARG A 375 -2.91 19.88 2.98
N VAL A 376 -4.18 19.80 2.58
CA VAL A 376 -5.29 20.37 3.35
C VAL A 376 -5.52 19.59 4.64
N ILE A 377 -5.56 18.25 4.57
CA ILE A 377 -5.72 17.38 5.74
C ILE A 377 -4.64 17.68 6.79
N ARG A 378 -3.38 17.81 6.35
CA ARG A 378 -2.27 18.13 7.24
C ARG A 378 -2.44 19.49 7.91
N SER A 379 -2.92 20.50 7.19
CA SER A 379 -3.17 21.85 7.75
C SER A 379 -4.21 21.84 8.88
N MET A 380 -5.07 20.84 8.94
CA MET A 380 -6.06 20.63 9.99
C MET A 380 -5.51 19.87 11.21
N GLY A 381 -4.23 19.50 11.20
CA GLY A 381 -3.58 18.78 12.31
C GLY A 381 -3.82 17.26 12.30
N ILE A 382 -4.45 16.71 11.26
CA ILE A 382 -4.68 15.27 11.12
C ILE A 382 -3.41 14.60 10.63
N LYS A 383 -3.04 13.47 11.23
CA LYS A 383 -1.84 12.71 10.92
C LYS A 383 -2.10 11.33 10.32
N MET A 384 -3.34 10.84 10.39
CA MET A 384 -3.71 9.53 9.89
C MET A 384 -5.08 9.56 9.21
N VAL A 385 -5.22 8.82 8.13
CA VAL A 385 -6.51 8.61 7.44
C VAL A 385 -6.66 7.14 7.03
N LEU A 386 -7.91 6.65 7.04
CA LEU A 386 -8.25 5.36 6.44
C LEU A 386 -8.68 5.57 4.99
N SER A 387 -8.34 4.60 4.13
CA SER A 387 -8.64 4.60 2.69
C SER A 387 -9.25 3.26 2.26
N GLY A 388 -10.08 3.29 1.21
CA GLY A 388 -10.67 2.11 0.57
C GLY A 388 -9.76 1.39 -0.44
N GLU A 389 -8.47 1.69 -0.48
CA GLU A 389 -7.51 1.06 -1.40
C GLU A 389 -7.42 -0.46 -1.18
N GLY A 390 -7.23 -1.19 -2.26
CA GLY A 390 -7.08 -2.65 -2.26
C GLY A 390 -8.37 -3.42 -2.55
N ALA A 391 -9.53 -2.81 -2.40
CA ALA A 391 -10.82 -3.48 -2.66
C ALA A 391 -10.97 -3.95 -4.12
N ASP A 392 -10.51 -3.15 -5.07
CA ASP A 392 -10.61 -3.47 -6.50
C ASP A 392 -9.73 -4.68 -6.87
N GLU A 393 -8.57 -4.80 -6.28
CA GLU A 393 -7.64 -5.91 -6.50
C GLU A 393 -8.14 -7.20 -5.87
N VAL A 394 -8.68 -7.11 -4.65
CA VAL A 394 -9.18 -8.27 -3.89
C VAL A 394 -10.45 -8.85 -4.50
N PHE A 395 -11.36 -7.99 -4.96
CA PHE A 395 -12.69 -8.40 -5.42
C PHE A 395 -12.93 -8.22 -6.93
N GLY A 396 -11.89 -7.92 -7.70
CA GLY A 396 -12.03 -7.72 -9.16
C GLY A 396 -12.94 -6.54 -9.51
N GLY A 397 -12.75 -5.39 -8.83
CA GLY A 397 -13.63 -4.24 -8.99
C GLY A 397 -13.40 -3.40 -10.25
N TYR A 398 -12.28 -3.58 -10.95
CA TYR A 398 -12.05 -2.88 -12.22
C TYR A 398 -12.94 -3.43 -13.33
N LEU A 399 -13.47 -2.58 -14.20
CA LEU A 399 -14.46 -2.95 -15.21
C LEU A 399 -13.99 -4.04 -16.18
N TYR A 400 -12.68 -4.17 -16.43
CA TYR A 400 -12.18 -5.25 -17.29
C TYR A 400 -12.39 -6.65 -16.70
N PHE A 401 -12.57 -6.80 -15.37
CA PHE A 401 -12.87 -8.09 -14.74
C PHE A 401 -14.20 -8.70 -15.20
N HIS A 402 -15.14 -7.89 -15.71
CA HIS A 402 -16.36 -8.39 -16.39
C HIS A 402 -16.04 -9.27 -17.61
N LYS A 403 -14.83 -9.17 -18.15
CA LYS A 403 -14.36 -9.96 -19.31
C LYS A 403 -13.56 -11.20 -18.91
N ALA A 404 -13.43 -11.48 -17.61
CA ALA A 404 -12.73 -12.68 -17.13
C ALA A 404 -13.45 -13.93 -17.66
N PRO A 405 -12.74 -14.83 -18.39
CA PRO A 405 -13.38 -15.95 -19.06
C PRO A 405 -13.88 -17.03 -18.11
N ASP A 406 -13.25 -17.18 -16.95
CA ASP A 406 -13.54 -18.19 -15.93
C ASP A 406 -13.00 -17.80 -14.56
N ALA A 407 -13.32 -18.61 -13.53
CA ALA A 407 -12.88 -18.39 -12.15
C ALA A 407 -11.36 -18.46 -11.99
N LYS A 408 -10.67 -19.26 -12.80
CA LYS A 408 -9.21 -19.37 -12.78
C LYS A 408 -8.55 -18.06 -13.22
N ALA A 409 -8.91 -17.58 -14.40
CA ALA A 409 -8.37 -16.34 -14.94
C ALA A 409 -8.67 -15.15 -14.01
N PHE A 410 -9.89 -15.08 -13.45
CA PHE A 410 -10.27 -14.08 -12.48
C PHE A 410 -9.39 -14.12 -11.23
N HIS A 411 -9.26 -15.29 -10.61
CA HIS A 411 -8.48 -15.46 -9.38
C HIS A 411 -6.99 -15.17 -9.59
N GLU A 412 -6.40 -15.73 -10.63
CA GLU A 412 -4.99 -15.49 -10.97
C GLU A 412 -4.70 -14.00 -11.21
N GLU A 413 -5.65 -13.29 -11.81
CA GLU A 413 -5.51 -11.83 -12.02
C GLU A 413 -5.58 -11.06 -10.70
N THR A 414 -6.48 -11.40 -9.77
CA THR A 414 -6.51 -10.78 -8.43
C THR A 414 -5.20 -11.00 -7.68
N VAL A 415 -4.63 -12.20 -7.76
CA VAL A 415 -3.31 -12.53 -7.17
C VAL A 415 -2.19 -11.71 -7.80
N ARG A 416 -2.16 -11.60 -9.16
CA ARG A 416 -1.17 -10.77 -9.88
C ARG A 416 -1.26 -9.29 -9.49
N LYS A 417 -2.49 -8.76 -9.40
CA LYS A 417 -2.74 -7.36 -8.99
C LYS A 417 -2.22 -7.11 -7.58
N LEU A 418 -2.58 -7.96 -6.62
CA LEU A 418 -2.10 -7.84 -5.24
C LEU A 418 -0.57 -7.94 -5.15
N GLY A 419 0.03 -8.87 -5.90
CA GLY A 419 1.49 -9.07 -5.92
C GLY A 419 2.28 -7.88 -6.49
N LYS A 420 1.65 -7.01 -7.27
CA LYS A 420 2.27 -5.82 -7.88
C LYS A 420 1.76 -4.49 -7.27
N LEU A 421 0.80 -4.54 -6.35
CA LEU A 421 0.11 -3.36 -5.83
C LEU A 421 1.06 -2.35 -5.17
N TYR A 422 2.18 -2.82 -4.61
CA TYR A 422 3.22 -1.98 -4.02
C TYR A 422 3.93 -1.03 -5.01
N LEU A 423 3.77 -1.25 -6.32
CA LEU A 423 4.30 -0.40 -7.38
C LEU A 423 3.28 0.61 -7.91
N TYR A 424 2.00 0.45 -7.57
CA TYR A 424 0.87 1.23 -8.07
C TYR A 424 0.07 1.88 -6.94
N ASP A 425 -1.07 1.32 -6.56
CA ASP A 425 -2.00 1.98 -5.65
C ASP A 425 -1.50 2.08 -4.20
N CYS A 426 -0.77 1.08 -3.69
CA CYS A 426 -0.10 1.20 -2.39
C CYS A 426 0.96 2.30 -2.42
N LEU A 427 1.79 2.35 -3.48
CA LEU A 427 2.80 3.40 -3.64
C LEU A 427 2.15 4.77 -3.72
N ARG A 428 1.10 4.91 -4.55
CA ARG A 428 0.33 6.15 -4.72
C ARG A 428 -0.24 6.63 -3.39
N ALA A 429 -1.04 5.81 -2.73
CA ALA A 429 -1.70 6.18 -1.48
C ALA A 429 -0.68 6.51 -0.38
N ASN A 430 0.35 5.68 -0.22
CA ASN A 430 1.39 5.90 0.77
C ASN A 430 2.16 7.19 0.53
N LYS A 431 2.76 7.36 -0.65
CA LYS A 431 3.70 8.45 -0.92
C LYS A 431 3.01 9.80 -1.11
N SER A 432 1.80 9.84 -1.70
CA SER A 432 1.04 11.09 -1.82
C SER A 432 0.65 11.66 -0.45
N LEU A 433 0.24 10.80 0.47
CA LEU A 433 -0.10 11.21 1.85
C LEU A 433 1.17 11.56 2.65
N ALA A 434 2.20 10.73 2.54
CA ALA A 434 3.46 10.92 3.27
C ALA A 434 4.22 12.17 2.82
N ALA A 435 4.03 12.67 1.60
CA ALA A 435 4.57 13.95 1.13
C ALA A 435 4.23 15.11 2.07
N TRP A 436 3.12 15.00 2.80
CA TRP A 436 2.64 15.97 3.77
C TRP A 436 2.66 15.44 5.22
N GLY A 437 3.34 14.32 5.48
CA GLY A 437 3.43 13.74 6.81
C GLY A 437 2.07 13.23 7.31
N ILE A 438 1.35 12.47 6.49
CA ILE A 438 0.11 11.79 6.83
C ILE A 438 0.29 10.30 6.61
N GLU A 439 -0.24 9.48 7.52
CA GLU A 439 -0.33 8.04 7.38
C GLU A 439 -1.64 7.62 6.73
N GLY A 440 -1.55 6.80 5.68
CA GLY A 440 -2.70 6.11 5.09
C GLY A 440 -2.77 4.66 5.59
N ARG A 441 -3.92 4.27 6.09
CA ARG A 441 -4.25 2.88 6.46
C ARG A 441 -5.26 2.29 5.51
N VAL A 442 -5.12 1.00 5.23
CA VAL A 442 -5.82 0.33 4.12
C VAL A 442 -6.47 -0.99 4.60
N PRO A 443 -7.64 -0.93 5.24
CA PRO A 443 -8.26 -2.11 5.85
C PRO A 443 -8.52 -3.28 4.91
N PHE A 444 -8.77 -3.04 3.61
CA PHE A 444 -8.90 -4.11 2.61
C PHE A 444 -7.61 -4.89 2.35
N LEU A 445 -6.47 -4.39 2.80
CA LEU A 445 -5.16 -5.05 2.67
C LEU A 445 -4.63 -5.58 4.01
N ASP A 446 -5.46 -5.60 5.05
CA ASP A 446 -5.13 -6.26 6.32
C ASP A 446 -4.88 -7.76 6.10
N LYS A 447 -3.83 -8.30 6.71
CA LYS A 447 -3.41 -9.70 6.53
C LYS A 447 -4.53 -10.71 6.83
N GLU A 448 -5.24 -10.53 7.95
CA GLU A 448 -6.33 -11.43 8.35
C GLU A 448 -7.55 -11.27 7.45
N PHE A 449 -7.86 -10.03 7.04
CA PHE A 449 -8.92 -9.80 6.07
C PHE A 449 -8.61 -10.46 4.72
N LEU A 450 -7.38 -10.34 4.24
CA LEU A 450 -6.94 -10.98 2.99
C LEU A 450 -7.04 -12.50 3.04
N ASP A 451 -6.72 -13.11 4.19
CA ASP A 451 -6.86 -14.55 4.36
C ASP A 451 -8.32 -15.01 4.20
N VAL A 452 -9.30 -14.20 4.65
CA VAL A 452 -10.73 -14.45 4.41
C VAL A 452 -11.12 -14.13 2.97
N ALA A 453 -10.83 -12.93 2.49
CA ALA A 453 -11.32 -12.44 1.21
C ALA A 453 -10.68 -13.12 -0.01
N MET A 454 -9.39 -13.46 0.07
CA MET A 454 -8.71 -14.21 -1.00
C MET A 454 -8.89 -15.72 -0.86
N GLY A 455 -9.12 -16.20 0.38
CA GLY A 455 -9.42 -17.60 0.68
C GLY A 455 -10.87 -18.03 0.44
N MET A 456 -11.78 -17.10 0.10
CA MET A 456 -13.17 -17.42 -0.27
C MET A 456 -13.27 -18.05 -1.67
N ASN A 457 -14.42 -18.67 -1.98
CA ASN A 457 -14.68 -19.23 -3.31
C ASN A 457 -14.55 -18.12 -4.40
N PRO A 458 -13.55 -18.20 -5.30
CA PRO A 458 -13.32 -17.17 -6.31
C PRO A 458 -14.52 -16.97 -7.27
N VAL A 459 -15.34 -17.97 -7.45
CA VAL A 459 -16.56 -17.90 -8.27
C VAL A 459 -17.51 -16.81 -7.75
N LEU A 460 -17.64 -16.64 -6.42
CA LEU A 460 -18.51 -15.63 -5.81
C LEU A 460 -18.05 -14.18 -6.03
N LYS A 461 -16.82 -13.98 -6.50
CA LYS A 461 -16.29 -12.66 -6.86
C LYS A 461 -16.50 -12.31 -8.32
N MET A 462 -16.79 -13.30 -9.18
CA MET A 462 -16.97 -13.07 -10.60
C MET A 462 -18.19 -12.20 -10.87
N CYS A 463 -18.10 -11.40 -11.91
CA CYS A 463 -19.17 -10.52 -12.39
C CYS A 463 -19.44 -10.74 -13.88
N PRO A 464 -19.96 -11.92 -14.30
CA PRO A 464 -20.35 -12.16 -15.68
C PRO A 464 -21.51 -11.24 -16.09
N ASP A 465 -21.85 -11.24 -17.38
CA ASP A 465 -22.88 -10.39 -17.96
C ASP A 465 -24.13 -10.24 -17.06
N LYS A 466 -24.58 -8.98 -16.88
CA LYS A 466 -25.73 -8.58 -16.05
C LYS A 466 -25.53 -8.66 -14.52
N THR A 467 -24.32 -8.90 -14.04
CA THR A 467 -24.02 -8.80 -12.62
C THR A 467 -23.15 -7.56 -12.36
N ILE A 468 -23.18 -7.06 -11.12
CA ILE A 468 -22.36 -5.93 -10.70
C ILE A 468 -21.08 -6.44 -10.03
N GLU A 469 -19.98 -5.73 -10.24
CA GLU A 469 -18.71 -6.02 -9.57
C GLU A 469 -18.82 -5.88 -8.04
N LYS A 470 -18.03 -6.65 -7.30
CA LYS A 470 -17.98 -6.64 -5.82
C LYS A 470 -19.32 -6.97 -5.13
N LYS A 471 -20.18 -7.79 -5.74
CA LYS A 471 -21.50 -8.14 -5.20
C LYS A 471 -21.44 -8.52 -3.72
N VAL A 472 -20.51 -9.38 -3.32
CA VAL A 472 -20.36 -9.83 -1.92
C VAL A 472 -20.10 -8.67 -0.96
N VAL A 473 -19.28 -7.68 -1.35
CA VAL A 473 -19.03 -6.48 -0.52
C VAL A 473 -20.29 -5.61 -0.44
N ARG A 474 -21.00 -5.44 -1.55
CA ARG A 474 -22.25 -4.67 -1.60
C ARG A 474 -23.30 -5.27 -0.67
N GLU A 475 -23.53 -6.57 -0.76
CA GLU A 475 -24.48 -7.29 0.10
C GLU A 475 -24.07 -7.27 1.57
N ALA A 476 -22.76 -7.32 1.87
CA ALA A 476 -22.27 -7.27 3.23
C ALA A 476 -22.50 -5.92 3.93
N PHE A 477 -22.60 -4.81 3.19
CA PHE A 477 -22.64 -3.46 3.76
C PHE A 477 -23.73 -2.55 3.17
N ALA A 478 -24.68 -3.11 2.40
CA ALA A 478 -25.75 -2.32 1.78
C ALA A 478 -26.62 -1.58 2.80
N ASP A 479 -26.79 -2.13 3.98
CA ASP A 479 -27.59 -1.54 5.08
C ASP A 479 -26.91 -0.32 5.73
N LEU A 480 -25.61 -0.14 5.52
CA LEU A 480 -24.85 0.99 6.06
C LEU A 480 -24.76 2.18 5.09
N LEU A 481 -25.21 2.02 3.85
CA LEU A 481 -24.98 2.98 2.78
C LEU A 481 -26.29 3.42 2.11
N PRO A 482 -26.34 4.64 1.53
CA PRO A 482 -27.42 4.98 0.62
C PRO A 482 -27.49 3.98 -0.55
N GLU A 483 -28.71 3.56 -0.92
CA GLU A 483 -28.94 2.56 -1.97
C GLU A 483 -28.25 2.95 -3.30
N GLU A 484 -28.33 4.21 -3.69
CA GLU A 484 -27.71 4.73 -4.91
C GLU A 484 -26.17 4.75 -4.89
N VAL A 485 -25.52 4.52 -3.74
CA VAL A 485 -24.08 4.35 -3.59
C VAL A 485 -23.73 2.87 -3.47
N ALA A 486 -24.49 2.12 -2.67
CA ALA A 486 -24.30 0.69 -2.49
C ALA A 486 -24.32 -0.09 -3.83
N TRP A 487 -25.18 0.34 -4.77
CA TRP A 487 -25.41 -0.33 -6.06
C TRP A 487 -24.89 0.49 -7.26
N ARG A 488 -24.10 1.54 -7.03
CA ARG A 488 -23.43 2.31 -8.10
C ARG A 488 -22.32 1.48 -8.73
N GLN A 489 -22.26 1.45 -10.05
CA GLN A 489 -21.16 0.87 -10.79
C GLN A 489 -19.83 1.59 -10.49
N LYS A 490 -18.72 0.84 -10.55
CA LYS A 490 -17.36 1.35 -10.30
C LYS A 490 -17.00 2.48 -11.27
N GLU A 491 -16.49 3.55 -10.68
CA GLU A 491 -15.80 4.64 -11.39
C GLU A 491 -14.36 4.73 -10.87
N GLN A 492 -13.37 4.86 -11.76
CA GLN A 492 -11.98 4.99 -11.35
C GLN A 492 -11.75 6.36 -10.72
N PHE A 493 -10.90 6.42 -9.69
CA PHE A 493 -10.63 7.66 -8.96
C PHE A 493 -10.12 8.78 -9.88
N SER A 494 -9.23 8.47 -10.84
CA SER A 494 -8.74 9.44 -11.82
C SER A 494 -9.83 10.04 -12.71
N ASP A 495 -10.92 9.31 -12.93
CA ASP A 495 -12.09 9.75 -13.71
C ASP A 495 -13.09 10.50 -12.80
N GLY A 496 -13.35 9.99 -11.60
CA GLY A 496 -14.31 10.54 -10.63
C GLY A 496 -13.96 11.93 -10.11
N VAL A 497 -12.68 12.29 -10.04
CA VAL A 497 -12.22 13.64 -9.66
C VAL A 497 -12.52 14.70 -10.73
N GLY A 498 -12.94 14.31 -11.93
CA GLY A 498 -13.36 15.18 -13.03
C GLY A 498 -12.73 14.80 -14.38
N TYR A 499 -13.56 14.48 -15.34
CA TYR A 499 -13.13 14.03 -16.68
C TYR A 499 -12.20 14.99 -17.41
N SER A 500 -12.40 16.31 -17.22
CA SER A 500 -11.56 17.35 -17.84
C SER A 500 -10.10 17.31 -17.36
N TRP A 501 -9.81 16.71 -16.21
CA TRP A 501 -8.45 16.55 -15.71
C TRP A 501 -7.59 15.72 -16.67
N ILE A 502 -8.04 14.52 -17.02
CA ILE A 502 -7.31 13.62 -17.92
C ILE A 502 -7.22 14.21 -19.34
N ASP A 503 -8.32 14.80 -19.84
CA ASP A 503 -8.35 15.36 -21.19
C ASP A 503 -7.38 16.54 -21.32
N THR A 504 -7.29 17.40 -20.30
CA THR A 504 -6.33 18.50 -20.28
C THR A 504 -4.89 18.02 -20.20
N LEU A 505 -4.59 17.00 -19.39
CA LEU A 505 -3.26 16.40 -19.34
C LEU A 505 -2.82 15.87 -20.71
N LYS A 506 -3.69 15.13 -21.40
CA LYS A 506 -3.43 14.64 -22.76
C LYS A 506 -3.14 15.78 -23.74
N GLN A 507 -3.92 16.88 -23.69
CA GLN A 507 -3.72 18.03 -24.58
C GLN A 507 -2.39 18.75 -24.31
N ILE A 508 -2.08 19.00 -23.04
CA ILE A 508 -0.85 19.72 -22.65
C ILE A 508 0.38 18.89 -22.99
N THR A 509 0.39 17.61 -22.68
CA THR A 509 1.51 16.73 -22.97
C THR A 509 1.70 16.51 -24.47
N ALA A 510 0.61 16.44 -25.24
CA ALA A 510 0.66 16.41 -26.71
C ALA A 510 1.29 17.66 -27.31
N SER A 511 1.10 18.82 -26.69
CA SER A 511 1.70 20.10 -27.13
C SER A 511 3.15 20.28 -26.64
N ALA A 512 3.46 19.75 -25.47
CA ALA A 512 4.79 19.89 -24.83
C ALA A 512 5.86 18.96 -25.42
N VAL A 513 5.45 17.83 -26.03
CA VAL A 513 6.35 16.83 -26.60
C VAL A 513 6.20 16.80 -28.13
N SER A 514 7.31 17.04 -28.85
CA SER A 514 7.31 17.00 -30.31
C SER A 514 7.29 15.55 -30.84
N ASP A 515 6.90 15.39 -32.12
CA ASP A 515 6.96 14.09 -32.81
C ASP A 515 8.42 13.61 -32.97
N GLU A 516 9.35 14.54 -33.15
CA GLU A 516 10.79 14.25 -33.20
C GLU A 516 11.30 13.69 -31.87
N GLN A 517 10.89 14.27 -30.73
CA GLN A 517 11.21 13.76 -29.42
C GLN A 517 10.67 12.33 -29.22
N MET A 518 9.45 12.07 -29.67
CA MET A 518 8.87 10.72 -29.62
C MET A 518 9.62 9.73 -30.51
N ALA A 519 10.03 10.12 -31.71
CA ALA A 519 10.79 9.26 -32.62
C ALA A 519 12.13 8.80 -32.01
N HIS A 520 12.76 9.64 -31.17
CA HIS A 520 14.02 9.35 -30.46
C HIS A 520 13.83 8.92 -29.00
N ALA A 521 12.61 8.58 -28.60
CA ALA A 521 12.29 8.25 -27.21
C ALA A 521 13.10 7.05 -26.66
N ALA A 522 13.30 6.01 -27.47
CA ALA A 522 14.06 4.82 -27.08
C ALA A 522 15.58 5.10 -26.97
N GLU A 523 16.10 6.06 -27.73
CA GLU A 523 17.50 6.49 -27.64
C GLU A 523 17.73 7.28 -26.35
N ARG A 524 16.81 8.18 -26.02
CA ARG A 524 16.89 8.99 -24.79
C ARG A 524 16.61 8.17 -23.53
N PHE A 525 15.68 7.23 -23.59
CA PHE A 525 15.23 6.39 -22.47
C PHE A 525 15.30 4.90 -22.84
N PRO A 526 16.52 4.30 -22.85
CA PRO A 526 16.70 2.90 -23.26
C PRO A 526 16.04 1.90 -22.31
N ILE A 527 15.84 2.30 -21.04
CA ILE A 527 15.09 1.52 -20.05
C ILE A 527 13.67 2.06 -20.00
N ASN A 528 12.68 1.19 -20.27
CA ASN A 528 11.27 1.53 -20.28
C ASN A 528 10.97 2.75 -21.18
N PRO A 529 11.20 2.65 -22.51
CA PRO A 529 10.97 3.75 -23.42
C PRO A 529 9.48 4.12 -23.45
N PRO A 530 9.13 5.41 -23.33
CA PRO A 530 7.75 5.86 -23.34
C PRO A 530 7.08 5.56 -24.70
N GLN A 531 5.81 5.14 -24.65
CA GLN A 531 5.03 4.74 -25.81
C GLN A 531 4.12 5.86 -26.36
N ASN A 532 3.92 6.92 -25.58
CA ASN A 532 3.13 8.08 -25.94
C ASN A 532 3.70 9.37 -25.34
N LYS A 533 3.17 10.53 -25.77
CA LYS A 533 3.69 11.84 -25.35
C LYS A 533 3.49 12.13 -23.87
N GLU A 534 2.44 11.59 -23.23
CA GLU A 534 2.20 11.75 -21.81
C GLU A 534 3.22 10.97 -20.99
N GLU A 535 3.47 9.71 -21.35
CA GLU A 535 4.55 8.91 -20.74
C GLU A 535 5.92 9.58 -20.92
N TYR A 536 6.20 10.13 -22.11
CA TYR A 536 7.45 10.84 -22.38
C TYR A 536 7.59 12.07 -21.47
N TYR A 537 6.52 12.84 -21.29
CA TYR A 537 6.51 14.02 -20.45
C TYR A 537 6.85 13.66 -18.99
N TYR A 538 6.15 12.68 -18.41
CA TYR A 538 6.40 12.24 -17.04
C TYR A 538 7.76 11.58 -16.88
N ARG A 539 8.18 10.77 -17.86
CA ARG A 539 9.51 10.13 -17.86
C ARG A 539 10.63 11.14 -17.90
N SER A 540 10.45 12.26 -18.61
CA SER A 540 11.43 13.34 -18.67
C SER A 540 11.59 14.03 -17.31
N ILE A 541 10.50 14.35 -16.64
CA ILE A 541 10.51 14.96 -15.30
C ILE A 541 11.15 13.98 -14.29
N PHE A 542 10.78 12.71 -14.36
CA PHE A 542 11.35 11.68 -13.49
C PHE A 542 12.87 11.56 -13.65
N ALA A 543 13.37 11.55 -14.88
CA ALA A 543 14.80 11.43 -15.17
C ALA A 543 15.62 12.65 -14.68
N GLU A 544 15.01 13.83 -14.56
CA GLU A 544 15.65 14.99 -13.96
C GLU A 544 15.85 14.82 -12.45
N HIS A 545 14.93 14.15 -11.78
CA HIS A 545 15.02 13.86 -10.35
C HIS A 545 15.83 12.61 -10.04
N PHE A 546 15.70 11.58 -10.88
CA PHE A 546 16.21 10.22 -10.67
C PHE A 546 16.89 9.70 -11.95
N PRO A 547 18.13 10.14 -12.23
CA PRO A 547 18.82 9.83 -13.49
C PRO A 547 19.38 8.41 -13.58
N SER A 548 19.44 7.64 -12.46
CA SER A 548 20.06 6.32 -12.47
C SER A 548 19.22 5.25 -13.18
N ASP A 549 19.89 4.23 -13.70
CA ASP A 549 19.24 3.03 -14.24
C ASP A 549 18.42 2.28 -13.20
N SER A 550 18.86 2.29 -11.94
CA SER A 550 18.13 1.67 -10.82
C SER A 550 16.78 2.33 -10.61
N ALA A 551 16.72 3.66 -10.68
CA ALA A 551 15.47 4.40 -10.60
C ALA A 551 14.52 4.02 -11.74
N ALA A 552 15.01 4.02 -12.98
CA ALA A 552 14.21 3.67 -14.14
C ALA A 552 13.66 2.24 -14.09
N LYS A 553 14.48 1.28 -13.63
CA LYS A 553 14.08 -0.14 -13.46
C LYS A 553 13.10 -0.35 -12.30
N SER A 554 13.03 0.57 -11.34
CA SER A 554 12.10 0.50 -10.21
C SER A 554 10.65 0.85 -10.58
N VAL A 555 10.42 1.41 -11.77
CA VAL A 555 9.08 1.78 -12.25
C VAL A 555 8.59 0.74 -13.26
N PRO A 556 7.39 0.18 -13.07
CA PRO A 556 6.83 -0.77 -14.04
C PRO A 556 6.54 -0.08 -15.38
N SER A 557 6.78 -0.82 -16.47
CA SER A 557 6.45 -0.38 -17.83
C SER A 557 5.78 -1.53 -18.57
N VAL A 558 4.47 -1.61 -18.46
CA VAL A 558 3.65 -2.63 -19.13
C VAL A 558 2.45 -1.96 -19.77
N PRO A 559 2.05 -2.37 -20.99
CA PRO A 559 0.79 -1.94 -21.58
C PRO A 559 -0.36 -2.25 -20.64
N SER A 560 -1.26 -1.30 -20.45
CA SER A 560 -2.44 -1.45 -19.60
C SER A 560 -3.65 -0.84 -20.29
N VAL A 561 -4.77 -1.54 -20.24
CA VAL A 561 -6.08 -1.04 -20.63
C VAL A 561 -6.98 -1.09 -19.41
N ALA A 562 -7.57 0.03 -19.02
CA ALA A 562 -8.43 0.12 -17.84
C ALA A 562 -7.78 -0.44 -16.55
N CYS A 563 -6.50 -0.21 -16.37
CA CYS A 563 -5.68 -0.74 -15.26
C CYS A 563 -5.46 -2.27 -15.27
N SER A 564 -5.67 -2.97 -16.39
CA SER A 564 -5.41 -4.42 -16.51
C SER A 564 -3.93 -4.77 -16.42
N THR A 565 -3.64 -6.04 -16.13
CA THR A 565 -2.30 -6.59 -16.39
C THR A 565 -2.16 -7.00 -17.86
N ALA A 566 -0.94 -7.27 -18.32
CA ALA A 566 -0.70 -7.71 -19.70
C ALA A 566 -1.41 -9.04 -20.00
N GLU A 567 -1.54 -9.92 -19.00
CA GLU A 567 -2.20 -11.21 -19.11
C GLU A 567 -3.71 -11.07 -19.35
N ALA A 568 -4.34 -10.04 -18.79
CA ALA A 568 -5.77 -9.79 -18.98
C ALA A 568 -6.12 -9.13 -20.33
N LEU A 569 -5.14 -8.58 -21.05
CA LEU A 569 -5.37 -7.98 -22.39
C LEU A 569 -5.94 -8.97 -23.42
N VAL A 570 -5.77 -10.26 -23.21
CA VAL A 570 -6.30 -11.29 -24.12
C VAL A 570 -7.76 -11.65 -23.83
N TRP A 571 -8.34 -11.15 -22.74
CA TRP A 571 -9.73 -11.47 -22.36
C TRP A 571 -10.78 -10.89 -23.30
N ASP A 572 -10.47 -9.77 -23.94
CA ASP A 572 -11.36 -9.15 -24.91
C ASP A 572 -10.57 -8.65 -26.12
N ALA A 573 -11.08 -8.94 -27.32
CA ALA A 573 -10.45 -8.52 -28.57
C ALA A 573 -10.40 -6.99 -28.73
N SER A 574 -11.31 -6.24 -28.10
CA SER A 574 -11.32 -4.79 -28.12
C SER A 574 -10.12 -4.16 -27.43
N PHE A 575 -9.47 -4.88 -26.51
CA PHE A 575 -8.30 -4.40 -25.80
C PHE A 575 -7.04 -4.33 -26.66
N LYS A 576 -6.97 -5.11 -27.75
CA LYS A 576 -5.77 -5.21 -28.61
C LYS A 576 -5.34 -3.91 -29.29
N ASN A 577 -6.26 -2.97 -29.48
CA ASN A 577 -6.03 -1.71 -30.18
C ASN A 577 -6.16 -0.49 -29.26
N GLN A 578 -6.19 -0.69 -27.96
CA GLN A 578 -6.35 0.37 -26.99
C GLN A 578 -5.07 0.46 -26.12
N ASN A 579 -4.61 1.70 -25.87
CA ASN A 579 -3.49 2.01 -24.98
C ASN A 579 -3.92 3.02 -23.90
N ASP A 580 -5.23 3.12 -23.61
CA ASP A 580 -5.72 4.03 -22.57
C ASP A 580 -5.90 3.26 -21.25
N PRO A 581 -5.11 3.57 -20.21
CA PRO A 581 -5.24 2.93 -18.91
C PRO A 581 -6.48 3.42 -18.12
N SER A 582 -7.23 4.42 -18.61
CA SER A 582 -8.45 4.90 -17.92
C SER A 582 -9.62 3.92 -18.03
N GLY A 583 -10.56 3.99 -17.09
CA GLY A 583 -11.78 3.17 -17.09
C GLY A 583 -12.65 3.34 -18.33
N ARG A 584 -12.54 4.48 -19.01
CA ARG A 584 -13.25 4.79 -20.27
C ARG A 584 -12.94 3.84 -21.42
N ALA A 585 -11.82 3.12 -21.35
CA ALA A 585 -11.44 2.13 -22.36
C ALA A 585 -12.41 0.93 -22.43
N VAL A 586 -13.25 0.71 -21.40
CA VAL A 586 -14.24 -0.38 -21.31
C VAL A 586 -15.67 0.17 -21.42
N ALA A 587 -15.91 1.08 -22.35
CA ALA A 587 -17.17 1.82 -22.49
C ALA A 587 -18.43 0.94 -22.64
N GLY A 588 -18.33 -0.25 -23.26
CA GLY A 588 -19.49 -1.15 -23.45
C GLY A 588 -20.03 -1.79 -22.17
N VAL A 589 -19.28 -1.80 -21.07
CA VAL A 589 -19.71 -2.37 -19.79
C VAL A 589 -20.66 -1.44 -19.05
N HIS A 590 -20.42 -0.13 -19.10
CA HIS A 590 -21.28 0.88 -18.46
C HIS A 590 -22.74 0.86 -18.97
N GLU A 591 -22.95 0.60 -20.25
CA GLU A 591 -24.32 0.59 -20.82
C GLU A 591 -25.10 -0.68 -20.47
N GLN A 592 -24.42 -1.79 -20.21
CA GLN A 592 -25.05 -3.09 -19.95
C GLN A 592 -25.41 -3.31 -18.49
N ALA A 593 -24.69 -2.72 -17.56
CA ALA A 593 -24.93 -2.86 -16.13
C ALA A 593 -26.19 -2.11 -15.64
N TYR A 594 -26.67 -1.12 -16.39
CA TYR A 594 -27.87 -0.31 -16.06
C TYR A 594 -29.11 -0.66 -16.88
N LYS A 595 -29.05 -1.65 -17.77
CA LYS A 595 -30.19 -2.20 -18.51
C LYS A 595 -30.59 -3.56 -17.97
#